data_aed782faa446a28134357dfde3b7fd3a
#
_entry.id   aed782faa446a28134357dfde3b7fd3a
#
_cell.length_a   1.000
_cell.length_b   1.000
_cell.length_c   1.000
_cell.angle_alpha   90.00
_cell.angle_beta   90.00
_cell.angle_gamma   90.00
#
_symmetry.space_group_name_H-M   'P 1'
#
loop_
_entity.id
_entity.type
_entity.pdbx_description
1 polymer ?
#
loop_
_entity_poly.entity_id
_entity_poly.type
_entity_poly.pdbx_seq_one_letter_code
_entity_poly.pdbx_strand_id
1 'polypeptide(L)'
;MKKTILLLACSIAVLLAACSGSDAHNRTAKSDSGDRPEAKLDSMGIVLPQPATPVANFVNTVRVGNLLFLSGNGPLKSDRTFITGKLGADLSIEEGYEAARLTGINQIAILKAALGDLSKVKRIVRATGMVNASPDFSEHPKVVNGFSDLMVAVFGEKGKHTRAAVGMGSLPFNIAVEIDLIVEIE
;
A
#
# COMPACT_ATOMS: atom_id res chain seq x y z
N MET A 1 -34.90 -84.53 17.88
CA MET A 1 -36.25 -84.01 17.57
C MET A 1 -36.07 -82.72 16.81
N LYS A 2 -36.12 -82.79 15.52
CA LYS A 2 -37.18 -82.44 14.56
C LYS A 2 -37.76 -81.01 14.81
N LYS A 3 -37.50 -80.10 13.90
CA LYS A 3 -38.41 -79.40 13.01
C LYS A 3 -37.63 -78.21 12.39
N THR A 4 -37.24 -78.25 11.19
CA THR A 4 -37.76 -77.96 9.88
C THR A 4 -38.72 -76.75 9.84
N ILE A 5 -38.50 -75.91 8.77
CA ILE A 5 -39.42 -75.01 8.10
C ILE A 5 -38.93 -73.56 8.22
N LEU A 6 -38.84 -72.73 7.21
CA LEU A 6 -39.24 -72.67 5.78
C LEU A 6 -38.62 -71.39 5.17
N LEU A 7 -38.13 -71.51 3.98
CA LEU A 7 -37.72 -70.40 3.09
C LEU A 7 -38.87 -69.46 2.86
N LEU A 8 -38.59 -68.16 2.86
CA LEU A 8 -39.32 -67.15 2.07
C LEU A 8 -38.35 -66.14 1.46
N ALA A 9 -38.13 -66.30 0.22
CA ALA A 9 -37.42 -65.36 -0.60
C ALA A 9 -38.31 -64.16 -0.85
N CYS A 10 -37.85 -62.96 -0.50
CA CYS A 10 -38.46 -61.71 -0.90
C CYS A 10 -37.44 -60.89 -1.65
N SER A 11 -37.52 -60.97 -2.96
CA SER A 11 -36.74 -60.16 -3.90
C SER A 11 -37.23 -58.72 -3.82
N ILE A 12 -36.43 -57.82 -3.30
CA ILE A 12 -36.67 -56.37 -3.44
C ILE A 12 -35.59 -55.86 -4.36
N ALA A 13 -35.99 -55.50 -5.56
CA ALA A 13 -35.18 -54.75 -6.52
C ALA A 13 -35.01 -53.32 -6.01
N VAL A 14 -33.78 -52.97 -5.59
CA VAL A 14 -33.42 -51.58 -5.28
C VAL A 14 -32.94 -50.93 -6.58
N LEU A 15 -33.75 -50.01 -7.09
CA LEU A 15 -33.32 -49.11 -8.16
C LEU A 15 -32.21 -48.18 -7.61
N LEU A 16 -31.02 -48.33 -8.11
CA LEU A 16 -29.93 -47.38 -7.94
C LEU A 16 -30.18 -46.18 -8.90
N ALA A 17 -30.75 -45.13 -8.34
CA ALA A 17 -30.74 -43.82 -8.98
C ALA A 17 -29.37 -43.21 -8.73
N ALA A 18 -28.50 -43.29 -9.71
CA ALA A 18 -27.22 -42.54 -9.74
C ALA A 18 -27.51 -41.06 -10.01
N CYS A 19 -27.59 -40.25 -8.97
CA CYS A 19 -27.47 -38.80 -9.09
C CYS A 19 -25.98 -38.43 -9.07
N SER A 20 -25.35 -38.45 -10.23
CA SER A 20 -24.06 -37.78 -10.45
C SER A 20 -24.32 -36.30 -10.69
N GLY A 21 -24.40 -35.55 -9.59
CA GLY A 21 -24.37 -34.10 -9.57
C GLY A 21 -23.02 -33.64 -9.05
N SER A 22 -21.97 -33.77 -9.84
CA SER A 22 -20.69 -33.10 -9.60
C SER A 22 -20.75 -31.68 -10.15
N ASP A 23 -21.44 -30.79 -9.44
CA ASP A 23 -21.19 -29.37 -9.54
C ASP A 23 -19.87 -29.05 -8.86
N ALA A 24 -18.78 -29.38 -9.56
CA ALA A 24 -17.50 -28.76 -9.30
C ALA A 24 -17.69 -27.27 -9.57
N HIS A 25 -17.96 -26.51 -8.51
CA HIS A 25 -17.83 -25.05 -8.52
C HIS A 25 -16.38 -24.76 -8.85
N ASN A 26 -16.10 -24.67 -10.13
CA ASN A 26 -14.90 -24.04 -10.65
C ASN A 26 -15.00 -22.54 -10.32
N ARG A 27 -14.73 -22.20 -9.06
CA ARG A 27 -14.37 -20.84 -8.67
C ARG A 27 -13.01 -20.56 -9.31
N THR A 28 -13.02 -20.30 -10.61
CA THR A 28 -11.95 -19.51 -11.20
C THR A 28 -11.88 -18.25 -10.36
N ALA A 29 -10.83 -18.15 -9.53
CA ALA A 29 -10.43 -16.92 -8.90
C ALA A 29 -10.21 -15.93 -10.06
N LYS A 30 -11.23 -15.12 -10.36
CA LYS A 30 -11.12 -13.96 -11.19
C LYS A 30 -10.14 -13.07 -10.44
N SER A 31 -8.85 -13.16 -10.79
CA SER A 31 -7.86 -12.21 -10.30
C SER A 31 -8.37 -10.85 -10.72
N ASP A 32 -8.87 -10.09 -9.76
CA ASP A 32 -9.39 -8.75 -9.98
C ASP A 32 -8.21 -7.87 -10.38
N SER A 33 -7.94 -7.82 -11.68
CA SER A 33 -6.81 -7.08 -12.25
C SER A 33 -6.89 -5.59 -11.92
N GLY A 34 -8.09 -5.10 -11.59
CA GLY A 34 -8.34 -3.71 -11.19
C GLY A 34 -7.93 -3.36 -9.75
N ASP A 35 -7.67 -4.35 -8.89
CA ASP A 35 -7.33 -4.12 -7.48
C ASP A 35 -5.82 -4.16 -7.20
N ARG A 36 -4.99 -4.35 -8.24
CA ARG A 36 -3.54 -4.29 -8.10
C ARG A 36 -3.06 -2.83 -7.96
N PRO A 37 -2.06 -2.57 -7.11
CA PRO A 37 -1.54 -1.21 -6.89
C PRO A 37 -1.13 -0.49 -8.18
N GLU A 38 -0.49 -1.18 -9.12
CA GLU A 38 -0.12 -0.63 -10.41
C GLU A 38 -1.35 -0.20 -11.24
N ALA A 39 -2.40 -1.02 -11.28
CA ALA A 39 -3.63 -0.66 -11.98
C ALA A 39 -4.35 0.54 -11.34
N LYS A 40 -4.24 0.70 -10.01
CA LYS A 40 -4.74 1.90 -9.32
C LYS A 40 -3.93 3.14 -9.71
N LEU A 41 -2.60 3.04 -9.75
CA LEU A 41 -1.74 4.14 -10.23
C LEU A 41 -2.11 4.54 -11.66
N ASP A 42 -2.24 3.59 -12.57
CA ASP A 42 -2.62 3.81 -13.96
C ASP A 42 -4.00 4.50 -14.06
N SER A 43 -4.98 4.05 -13.27
CA SER A 43 -6.32 4.64 -13.26
C SER A 43 -6.36 6.09 -12.75
N MET A 44 -5.38 6.47 -11.92
CA MET A 44 -5.18 7.84 -11.42
C MET A 44 -4.27 8.69 -12.32
N GLY A 45 -3.78 8.13 -13.44
CA GLY A 45 -2.84 8.80 -14.33
C GLY A 45 -1.47 9.05 -13.69
N ILE A 46 -1.09 8.26 -12.67
CA ILE A 46 0.17 8.43 -11.97
C ILE A 46 1.25 7.59 -12.65
N VAL A 47 2.24 8.27 -13.23
CA VAL A 47 3.46 7.67 -13.75
C VAL A 47 4.54 7.78 -12.66
N LEU A 48 5.05 6.62 -12.20
CA LEU A 48 6.10 6.61 -11.19
C LEU A 48 7.42 7.13 -11.77
N PRO A 49 8.08 8.09 -11.10
CA PRO A 49 9.39 8.56 -11.53
C PRO A 49 10.48 7.52 -11.25
N GLN A 50 11.65 7.70 -11.87
CA GLN A 50 12.84 6.98 -11.41
C GLN A 50 13.24 7.49 -10.02
N PRO A 51 13.47 6.59 -9.04
CA PRO A 51 13.92 7.00 -7.71
C PRO A 51 15.20 7.84 -7.76
N ALA A 52 15.28 8.81 -6.88
CA ALA A 52 16.51 9.57 -6.72
C ALA A 52 17.64 8.68 -6.18
N THR A 53 18.85 8.85 -6.74
CA THR A 53 20.04 8.23 -6.16
C THR A 53 20.41 8.96 -4.87
N PRO A 54 20.69 8.23 -3.77
CA PRO A 54 21.18 8.86 -2.55
C PRO A 54 22.44 9.71 -2.80
N VAL A 55 22.48 10.89 -2.18
CA VAL A 55 23.57 11.87 -2.37
C VAL A 55 24.65 11.76 -1.30
N ALA A 56 24.52 10.80 -0.37
CA ALA A 56 25.45 10.59 0.75
C ALA A 56 25.54 9.09 1.08
N ASN A 57 26.22 8.74 2.18
CA ASN A 57 26.40 7.34 2.62
C ASN A 57 25.14 6.78 3.30
N PHE A 58 24.05 6.67 2.53
CA PHE A 58 22.84 5.96 2.92
C PHE A 58 22.22 5.29 1.70
N VAL A 59 21.20 4.47 1.92
CA VAL A 59 20.45 3.76 0.87
C VAL A 59 18.98 4.10 0.95
N ASN A 60 18.26 3.96 -0.17
CA ASN A 60 16.82 4.24 -0.19
C ASN A 60 16.02 3.26 0.67
N THR A 61 16.50 2.01 0.80
CA THR A 61 15.80 0.96 1.55
C THR A 61 16.76 0.04 2.28
N VAL A 62 16.31 -0.44 3.45
CA VAL A 62 16.96 -1.54 4.19
C VAL A 62 15.90 -2.59 4.52
N ARG A 63 16.17 -3.86 4.20
CA ARG A 63 15.29 -4.99 4.54
C ARG A 63 15.75 -5.67 5.81
N VAL A 64 14.81 -5.91 6.74
CA VAL A 64 15.02 -6.70 7.96
C VAL A 64 13.88 -7.72 8.07
N GLY A 65 14.16 -8.96 7.76
CA GLY A 65 13.12 -9.99 7.67
C GLY A 65 12.09 -9.66 6.60
N ASN A 66 10.82 -9.52 7.00
CA ASN A 66 9.72 -9.10 6.15
C ASN A 66 9.40 -7.58 6.26
N LEU A 67 10.24 -6.81 6.93
CA LEU A 67 10.11 -5.36 7.01
C LEU A 67 11.08 -4.67 6.07
N LEU A 68 10.59 -3.71 5.32
CA LEU A 68 11.36 -2.81 4.49
C LEU A 68 11.27 -1.40 5.08
N PHE A 69 12.42 -0.85 5.45
CA PHE A 69 12.58 0.51 5.94
C PHE A 69 12.97 1.39 4.77
N LEU A 70 12.23 2.47 4.56
CA LEU A 70 12.53 3.46 3.52
C LEU A 70 13.05 4.74 4.18
N SER A 71 14.12 5.28 3.61
CA SER A 71 14.65 6.59 4.01
C SER A 71 13.64 7.71 3.80
N GLY A 72 13.79 8.79 4.57
CA GLY A 72 13.05 10.03 4.35
C GLY A 72 13.20 10.55 2.93
N ASN A 73 12.09 10.92 2.32
CA ASN A 73 12.05 11.52 0.99
C ASN A 73 11.19 12.78 1.00
N GLY A 74 11.53 13.70 0.11
CA GLY A 74 10.79 14.94 -0.10
C GLY A 74 9.98 14.95 -1.39
N PRO A 75 9.26 16.06 -1.67
CA PRO A 75 8.42 16.25 -2.84
C PRO A 75 9.25 16.61 -4.07
N LEU A 76 9.99 15.65 -4.62
CA LEU A 76 10.81 15.81 -5.82
C LEU A 76 9.92 15.79 -7.06
N LYS A 77 9.95 16.86 -7.85
CA LYS A 77 9.23 17.00 -9.12
C LYS A 77 9.96 16.29 -10.27
N SER A 78 9.27 16.16 -11.40
CA SER A 78 9.82 15.54 -12.62
C SER A 78 11.01 16.32 -13.22
N ASP A 79 11.05 17.63 -13.01
CA ASP A 79 12.14 18.50 -13.41
C ASP A 79 13.36 18.46 -12.46
N ARG A 80 13.34 17.55 -11.46
CA ARG A 80 14.37 17.36 -10.44
C ARG A 80 14.49 18.51 -9.45
N THR A 81 13.52 19.42 -9.37
CA THR A 81 13.41 20.42 -8.31
C THR A 81 12.45 19.94 -7.21
N PHE A 82 12.59 20.49 -6.01
CA PHE A 82 11.67 20.18 -4.90
C PHE A 82 10.57 21.23 -4.77
N ILE A 83 9.45 20.85 -4.16
CA ILE A 83 8.53 21.81 -3.57
C ILE A 83 9.15 22.25 -2.25
N THR A 84 9.43 23.54 -2.10
CA THR A 84 10.15 24.13 -0.96
C THR A 84 9.32 25.21 -0.29
N GLY A 85 9.61 25.49 0.98
CA GLY A 85 8.97 26.55 1.75
C GLY A 85 8.37 26.02 3.07
N LYS A 86 7.95 26.95 3.92
CA LYS A 86 7.35 26.68 5.22
C LYS A 86 5.84 26.75 5.17
N LEU A 87 5.17 25.73 5.68
CA LEU A 87 3.74 25.75 5.93
C LEU A 87 3.38 26.81 6.97
N GLY A 88 2.35 27.58 6.65
CA GLY A 88 1.92 28.70 7.49
C GLY A 88 2.71 30.00 7.29
N ALA A 89 3.70 30.00 6.39
CA ALA A 89 4.42 31.22 6.00
C ALA A 89 4.48 31.34 4.46
N ASP A 90 5.12 30.38 3.79
CA ASP A 90 5.36 30.38 2.35
C ASP A 90 4.32 29.58 1.58
N LEU A 91 3.75 28.55 2.21
CA LEU A 91 2.84 27.59 1.59
C LEU A 91 1.53 27.46 2.37
N SER A 92 0.44 27.27 1.64
CA SER A 92 -0.88 26.92 2.17
C SER A 92 -0.95 25.44 2.59
N ILE A 93 -2.03 25.07 3.30
CA ILE A 93 -2.30 23.67 3.66
C ILE A 93 -2.47 22.79 2.40
N GLU A 94 -3.16 23.32 1.39
CA GLU A 94 -3.43 22.64 0.12
C GLU A 94 -2.13 22.38 -0.64
N GLU A 95 -1.23 23.36 -0.72
CA GLU A 95 0.09 23.16 -1.33
C GLU A 95 0.94 22.17 -0.55
N GLY A 96 0.84 22.18 0.78
CA GLY A 96 1.48 21.19 1.64
C GLY A 96 0.91 19.77 1.44
N TYR A 97 -0.42 19.65 1.28
CA TYR A 97 -1.09 18.38 0.97
C TYR A 97 -0.57 17.81 -0.36
N GLU A 98 -0.49 18.63 -1.42
CA GLU A 98 0.05 18.19 -2.71
C GLU A 98 1.55 17.85 -2.62
N ALA A 99 2.33 18.57 -1.82
CA ALA A 99 3.73 18.22 -1.56
C ALA A 99 3.84 16.85 -0.86
N ALA A 100 3.02 16.57 0.14
CA ALA A 100 2.98 15.27 0.81
C ALA A 100 2.50 14.15 -0.13
N ARG A 101 1.54 14.42 -1.00
CA ARG A 101 1.07 13.49 -2.04
C ARG A 101 2.19 13.16 -3.03
N LEU A 102 2.92 14.17 -3.52
CA LEU A 102 4.07 13.96 -4.41
C LEU A 102 5.18 13.16 -3.72
N THR A 103 5.45 13.42 -2.44
CA THR A 103 6.37 12.61 -1.64
C THR A 103 5.93 11.14 -1.59
N GLY A 104 4.62 10.89 -1.46
CA GLY A 104 4.06 9.55 -1.53
C GLY A 104 4.32 8.85 -2.87
N ILE A 105 4.17 9.57 -3.99
CA ILE A 105 4.49 9.04 -5.33
C ILE A 105 5.97 8.64 -5.41
N ASN A 106 6.88 9.48 -4.89
CA ASN A 106 8.31 9.20 -4.85
C ASN A 106 8.63 7.97 -3.98
N GLN A 107 7.95 7.80 -2.83
CA GLN A 107 8.11 6.62 -1.98
C GLN A 107 7.58 5.35 -2.65
N ILE A 108 6.45 5.41 -3.37
CA ILE A 108 5.93 4.27 -4.14
C ILE A 108 6.90 3.89 -5.27
N ALA A 109 7.55 4.87 -5.91
CA ALA A 109 8.58 4.61 -6.91
C ALA A 109 9.77 3.84 -6.33
N ILE A 110 10.21 4.20 -5.11
CA ILE A 110 11.26 3.48 -4.39
C ILE A 110 10.82 2.05 -4.05
N LEU A 111 9.57 1.86 -3.56
CA LEU A 111 9.00 0.54 -3.32
C LEU A 111 8.99 -0.31 -4.60
N LYS A 112 8.54 0.26 -5.71
CA LYS A 112 8.52 -0.44 -7.01
C LYS A 112 9.91 -0.86 -7.47
N ALA A 113 10.90 0.01 -7.31
CA ALA A 113 12.29 -0.30 -7.66
C ALA A 113 12.88 -1.40 -6.75
N ALA A 114 12.56 -1.38 -5.46
CA ALA A 114 13.07 -2.37 -4.50
C ALA A 114 12.40 -3.75 -4.64
N LEU A 115 11.10 -3.80 -4.95
CA LEU A 115 10.30 -5.03 -4.95
C LEU A 115 10.06 -5.62 -6.34
N GLY A 116 10.17 -4.81 -7.39
CA GLY A 116 9.80 -5.17 -8.75
C GLY A 116 8.28 -5.22 -9.00
N ASP A 117 7.49 -5.55 -7.97
CA ASP A 117 6.03 -5.68 -8.01
C ASP A 117 5.45 -5.14 -6.70
N LEU A 118 4.54 -4.16 -6.79
CA LEU A 118 3.90 -3.53 -5.62
C LEU A 118 2.87 -4.46 -4.94
N SER A 119 2.42 -5.51 -5.60
CA SER A 119 1.54 -6.52 -5.00
C SER A 119 2.20 -7.25 -3.82
N LYS A 120 3.55 -7.28 -3.76
CA LYS A 120 4.35 -7.82 -2.65
C LYS A 120 4.23 -7.00 -1.36
N VAL A 121 3.64 -5.81 -1.42
CA VAL A 121 3.33 -5.03 -0.22
C VAL A 121 2.16 -5.70 0.51
N LYS A 122 2.43 -6.19 1.72
CA LYS A 122 1.40 -6.73 2.61
C LYS A 122 0.68 -5.62 3.35
N ARG A 123 1.44 -4.60 3.81
CA ARG A 123 0.90 -3.48 4.58
C ARG A 123 1.90 -2.33 4.66
N ILE A 124 1.41 -1.11 4.59
CA ILE A 124 2.15 0.04 5.10
C ILE A 124 2.02 0.00 6.63
N VAL A 125 3.13 -0.11 7.34
CA VAL A 125 3.12 -0.28 8.81
C VAL A 125 3.11 1.07 9.50
N ARG A 126 4.02 1.95 9.09
CA ARG A 126 4.21 3.27 9.70
C ARG A 126 4.66 4.30 8.68
N ALA A 127 4.17 5.52 8.85
CA ALA A 127 4.69 6.71 8.20
C ALA A 127 5.02 7.78 9.25
N THR A 128 6.19 8.43 9.12
CA THR A 128 6.52 9.64 9.88
C THR A 128 6.57 10.80 8.91
N GLY A 129 5.57 11.69 8.99
CA GLY A 129 5.50 12.91 8.18
C GLY A 129 6.07 14.10 8.96
N MET A 130 7.17 14.63 8.48
CA MET A 130 7.86 15.82 8.97
C MET A 130 7.48 17.00 8.09
N VAL A 131 6.91 18.04 8.66
CA VAL A 131 6.42 19.22 7.94
C VAL A 131 7.31 20.41 8.27
N ASN A 132 7.93 21.03 7.30
CA ASN A 132 8.64 22.29 7.45
C ASN A 132 7.61 23.38 7.74
N ALA A 133 7.55 23.87 8.96
CA ALA A 133 6.46 24.70 9.43
C ALA A 133 6.92 25.93 10.18
N SER A 134 6.13 27.02 10.11
CA SER A 134 6.28 28.15 11.01
C SER A 134 5.94 27.75 12.45
N PRO A 135 6.45 28.46 13.48
CA PRO A 135 6.24 28.09 14.88
C PRO A 135 4.77 27.96 15.28
N ASP A 136 3.90 28.78 14.71
CA ASP A 136 2.48 28.83 15.04
C ASP A 136 1.62 27.89 14.19
N PHE A 137 2.20 27.18 13.23
CA PHE A 137 1.48 26.23 12.38
C PHE A 137 1.18 24.94 13.11
N SER A 138 -0.09 24.57 13.22
CA SER A 138 -0.55 23.37 13.95
C SER A 138 -1.26 22.32 13.08
N GLU A 139 -1.48 22.61 11.78
CA GLU A 139 -2.28 21.78 10.88
C GLU A 139 -1.45 20.70 10.14
N HIS A 140 -0.34 20.24 10.76
CA HIS A 140 0.52 19.19 10.19
C HIS A 140 -0.25 17.94 9.74
N PRO A 141 -1.29 17.45 10.49
CA PRO A 141 -2.07 16.29 10.06
C PRO A 141 -2.77 16.50 8.71
N LYS A 142 -3.28 17.73 8.44
CA LYS A 142 -3.93 18.05 7.17
C LYS A 142 -2.97 17.98 5.99
N VAL A 143 -1.74 18.44 6.19
CA VAL A 143 -0.66 18.34 5.19
C VAL A 143 -0.33 16.87 4.91
N VAL A 144 -0.05 16.08 5.95
CA VAL A 144 0.36 14.68 5.80
C VAL A 144 -0.77 13.78 5.29
N ASN A 145 -2.04 14.24 5.34
CA ASN A 145 -3.16 13.54 4.72
C ASN A 145 -2.92 13.29 3.22
N GLY A 146 -2.28 14.22 2.49
CA GLY A 146 -1.96 14.01 1.07
C GLY A 146 -1.19 12.72 0.79
N PHE A 147 -0.26 12.39 1.67
CA PHE A 147 0.45 11.11 1.63
C PHE A 147 -0.45 9.93 2.01
N SER A 148 -1.16 10.03 3.13
CA SER A 148 -1.97 8.91 3.65
C SER A 148 -3.13 8.54 2.72
N ASP A 149 -3.79 9.53 2.15
CA ASP A 149 -4.90 9.34 1.21
C ASP A 149 -4.41 8.65 -0.08
N LEU A 150 -3.22 9.02 -0.57
CA LEU A 150 -2.59 8.32 -1.68
C LEU A 150 -2.28 6.86 -1.35
N MET A 151 -1.71 6.56 -0.17
CA MET A 151 -1.42 5.19 0.24
C MET A 151 -2.70 4.34 0.28
N VAL A 152 -3.79 4.88 0.81
CA VAL A 152 -5.09 4.19 0.84
C VAL A 152 -5.68 4.05 -0.57
N ALA A 153 -5.57 5.06 -1.43
CA ALA A 153 -6.05 4.99 -2.81
C ALA A 153 -5.33 3.89 -3.62
N VAL A 154 -4.01 3.72 -3.41
CA VAL A 154 -3.18 2.76 -4.15
C VAL A 154 -3.27 1.35 -3.56
N PHE A 155 -3.18 1.22 -2.23
CA PHE A 155 -3.06 -0.08 -1.56
C PHE A 155 -4.32 -0.53 -0.82
N GLY A 156 -5.41 0.25 -0.85
CA GLY A 156 -6.65 -0.05 -0.15
C GLY A 156 -6.43 -0.17 1.37
N GLU A 157 -7.02 -1.18 2.00
CA GLU A 157 -6.86 -1.44 3.44
C GLU A 157 -5.39 -1.66 3.86
N LYS A 158 -4.54 -2.17 2.97
CA LYS A 158 -3.11 -2.33 3.21
C LYS A 158 -2.37 -0.99 3.29
N GLY A 159 -2.95 0.08 2.74
CA GLY A 159 -2.42 1.44 2.80
C GLY A 159 -2.68 2.16 4.12
N LYS A 160 -3.61 1.68 4.95
CA LYS A 160 -3.86 2.24 6.29
C LYS A 160 -2.70 1.91 7.23
N HIS A 161 -2.12 2.94 7.84
CA HIS A 161 -0.87 2.84 8.59
C HIS A 161 -0.92 3.63 9.90
N THR A 162 -0.05 3.28 10.85
CA THR A 162 0.23 4.15 12.01
C THR A 162 1.01 5.37 11.55
N ARG A 163 0.73 6.55 12.13
CA ARG A 163 1.31 7.81 11.65
C ARG A 163 1.72 8.74 12.79
N ALA A 164 2.86 9.42 12.59
CA ALA A 164 3.14 10.68 13.24
C ALA A 164 3.16 11.79 12.20
N ALA A 165 2.60 12.96 12.53
CA ALA A 165 2.67 14.18 11.73
C ALA A 165 3.19 15.29 12.64
N VAL A 166 4.42 15.74 12.39
CA VAL A 166 5.14 16.66 13.28
C VAL A 166 5.67 17.87 12.52
N GLY A 167 5.67 19.02 13.19
CA GLY A 167 6.28 20.24 12.68
C GLY A 167 7.79 20.24 12.94
N MET A 168 8.55 20.65 11.94
CA MET A 168 10.00 20.81 12.01
C MET A 168 10.37 22.27 11.80
N GLY A 169 11.30 22.78 12.60
CA GLY A 169 11.81 24.14 12.45
C GLY A 169 12.53 24.38 11.13
N SER A 170 13.08 23.32 10.52
CA SER A 170 13.66 23.31 9.17
C SER A 170 13.76 21.88 8.66
N LEU A 171 13.78 21.72 7.33
CA LEU A 171 14.11 20.46 6.64
C LEU A 171 15.25 20.72 5.65
N PRO A 172 16.02 19.68 5.29
CA PRO A 172 17.08 19.80 4.29
C PRO A 172 16.56 20.42 3.00
N PHE A 173 17.39 21.26 2.35
CA PHE A 173 17.04 21.96 1.11
C PHE A 173 15.77 22.82 1.20
N ASN A 174 15.31 23.15 2.40
CA ASN A 174 14.07 23.87 2.64
C ASN A 174 12.82 23.18 2.05
N ILE A 175 12.85 21.83 1.90
CA ILE A 175 11.69 21.09 1.37
C ILE A 175 10.47 21.28 2.27
N ALA A 176 9.27 21.24 1.67
CA ALA A 176 8.01 21.45 2.39
C ALA A 176 7.68 20.35 3.37
N VAL A 177 7.95 19.11 2.98
CA VAL A 177 7.71 17.90 3.79
C VAL A 177 8.80 16.86 3.53
N GLU A 178 9.02 16.00 4.54
CA GLU A 178 9.81 14.77 4.41
C GLU A 178 9.05 13.63 5.06
N ILE A 179 9.03 12.45 4.42
CA ILE A 179 8.28 11.31 4.94
C ILE A 179 9.12 10.05 4.83
N ASP A 180 9.30 9.34 5.95
CA ASP A 180 9.85 7.98 6.01
C ASP A 180 8.76 6.92 6.16
N LEU A 181 9.10 5.67 5.83
CA LEU A 181 8.18 4.55 5.82
C LEU A 181 8.77 3.28 6.43
N ILE A 182 7.89 2.50 7.05
CA ILE A 182 8.12 1.07 7.31
C ILE A 182 6.99 0.29 6.62
N VAL A 183 7.38 -0.70 5.82
CA VAL A 183 6.46 -1.51 5.01
C VAL A 183 6.67 -2.98 5.31
N GLU A 184 5.59 -3.73 5.54
CA GLU A 184 5.62 -5.19 5.57
C GLU A 184 5.47 -5.73 4.16
N ILE A 185 6.34 -6.66 3.80
CA ILE A 185 6.43 -7.29 2.49
C ILE A 185 6.37 -8.83 2.59
N GLU A 186 6.17 -9.48 1.46
CA GLU A 186 6.25 -10.94 1.34
C GLU A 186 7.66 -11.49 1.55
#